data_0a3868404f1d849cd4a88ebfa7332f04
#
_entry.id   0a3868404f1d849cd4a88ebfa7332f04
#
_cell.length_a   1.000
_cell.length_b   1.000
_cell.length_c   1.000
_cell.angle_alpha   90.00
_cell.angle_beta   90.00
_cell.angle_gamma   90.00
#
_symmetry.space_group_name_H-M   'P 1'
#
loop_
_entity.id
_entity.type
_entity.pdbx_description
1 polymer ?
#
loop_
_entity_poly.entity_id
_entity_poly.type
_entity_poly.pdbx_seq_one_letter_code
_entity_poly.pdbx_strand_id
1 'polypeptide(L)'
;NVASNTDVNTPLIYRYVGTEQTSWNVGGGISIPFEKLFDLRGGIKRQRIQVDIAELRKQEAYETLKIQIAHLYVQILSNIETLQRSAENIALYKGASAVAEQEYRNRRTSIHDVAKTKEQEFAANQDFALLRSTINDQLLTLEIISHTPILTIQGEKDVQETTIQEQEENKRLSKKKDKKE
;
A
#
# COMPACT_ATOMS: atom_id res chain seq x y z
N ASN A 1 -84.19 -49.62 7.31
CA ASN A 1 -85.15 -48.91 8.08
C ASN A 1 -84.68 -47.52 8.31
N VAL A 2 -85.38 -46.71 7.68
CA VAL A 2 -85.22 -45.33 7.48
C VAL A 2 -85.17 -44.65 8.84
N ALA A 3 -84.00 -44.29 9.22
CA ALA A 3 -83.85 -43.32 10.24
C ALA A 3 -84.63 -42.13 9.78
N SER A 4 -85.63 -41.93 10.48
CA SER A 4 -86.57 -40.93 10.18
C SER A 4 -85.91 -39.60 10.03
N ASN A 5 -86.04 -39.12 8.88
CA ASN A 5 -85.63 -37.80 8.49
C ASN A 5 -86.44 -36.68 9.11
N THR A 6 -87.08 -37.02 10.21
CA THR A 6 -87.94 -36.13 10.95
C THR A 6 -87.17 -35.11 11.76
N ASP A 7 -85.96 -35.37 11.95
CA ASP A 7 -85.13 -34.42 12.68
C ASP A 7 -84.67 -33.22 11.85
N VAL A 8 -84.94 -33.32 10.56
CA VAL A 8 -84.53 -32.22 9.63
C VAL A 8 -85.49 -31.01 9.72
N ASN A 9 -86.66 -31.21 10.26
CA ASN A 9 -87.66 -30.15 10.36
C ASN A 9 -87.74 -29.50 11.72
N THR A 10 -86.99 -29.96 12.67
CA THR A 10 -86.77 -29.10 13.81
C THR A 10 -85.91 -27.94 13.34
N PRO A 11 -86.43 -26.73 13.40
CA PRO A 11 -85.57 -25.59 13.14
C PRO A 11 -84.48 -25.71 14.15
N LEU A 12 -83.33 -26.09 13.64
CA LEU A 12 -82.08 -26.01 14.41
C LEU A 12 -81.97 -24.54 14.78
N ILE A 13 -82.66 -24.23 15.87
CA ILE A 13 -82.28 -23.00 16.56
C ILE A 13 -80.87 -23.27 17.08
N TYR A 14 -79.96 -23.01 16.21
CA TYR A 14 -78.65 -22.82 16.68
C TYR A 14 -78.71 -21.63 17.61
N ARG A 15 -79.03 -21.93 18.82
CA ARG A 15 -78.82 -21.02 19.90
C ARG A 15 -77.31 -21.02 20.06
N TYR A 16 -76.63 -20.17 19.29
CA TYR A 16 -75.27 -19.84 19.49
C TYR A 16 -75.21 -19.22 20.89
N VAL A 17 -75.07 -20.07 21.87
CA VAL A 17 -74.68 -19.64 23.19
C VAL A 17 -73.20 -19.38 23.01
N GLY A 18 -72.92 -18.25 22.44
CA GLY A 18 -71.57 -17.73 22.42
C GLY A 18 -71.18 -17.43 23.84
N THR A 19 -70.72 -18.45 24.51
CA THR A 19 -69.83 -18.20 25.64
C THR A 19 -68.57 -17.60 25.07
N GLU A 20 -68.53 -16.30 24.99
CA GLU A 20 -67.27 -15.57 24.81
C GLU A 20 -66.41 -15.87 26.01
N GLN A 21 -65.71 -16.98 25.95
CA GLN A 21 -64.60 -17.26 26.88
C GLN A 21 -63.41 -16.46 26.40
N THR A 22 -63.36 -15.21 26.76
CA THR A 22 -62.16 -14.41 26.66
C THR A 22 -61.20 -14.92 27.73
N SER A 23 -60.39 -15.89 27.36
CA SER A 23 -59.33 -16.37 28.21
C SER A 23 -58.07 -15.50 27.95
N TRP A 24 -57.77 -14.63 28.84
CA TRP A 24 -56.53 -13.88 28.84
C TRP A 24 -55.46 -14.71 29.52
N ASN A 25 -54.47 -15.19 28.73
CA ASN A 25 -53.29 -15.84 29.26
C ASN A 25 -52.17 -14.82 29.22
N VAL A 26 -51.90 -14.16 30.32
CA VAL A 26 -50.70 -13.33 30.50
C VAL A 26 -49.68 -14.15 31.29
N GLY A 27 -48.82 -14.84 30.58
CA GLY A 27 -47.75 -15.60 31.16
C GLY A 27 -46.39 -14.90 30.93
N GLY A 28 -45.81 -14.30 31.94
CA GLY A 28 -44.42 -13.85 31.94
C GLY A 28 -43.53 -14.95 32.47
N GLY A 29 -42.75 -15.60 31.60
CA GLY A 29 -41.76 -16.58 32.01
C GLY A 29 -40.33 -15.99 31.99
N ILE A 30 -39.69 -15.90 33.13
CA ILE A 30 -38.26 -15.60 33.23
C ILE A 30 -37.51 -16.93 33.20
N SER A 31 -36.95 -17.28 32.06
CA SER A 31 -36.07 -18.46 31.93
C SER A 31 -34.62 -18.00 32.18
N ILE A 32 -34.06 -18.33 33.31
CA ILE A 32 -32.66 -18.11 33.63
C ILE A 32 -31.93 -19.40 33.33
N PRO A 33 -31.16 -19.49 32.23
CA PRO A 33 -30.34 -20.68 31.94
C PRO A 33 -29.14 -20.69 32.88
N PHE A 34 -29.24 -21.46 33.96
CA PHE A 34 -28.15 -21.59 34.96
C PHE A 34 -26.83 -22.09 34.35
N GLU A 35 -26.89 -22.88 33.29
CA GLU A 35 -25.71 -23.29 32.52
C GLU A 35 -24.91 -22.11 31.97
N LYS A 36 -25.58 -21.06 31.49
CA LYS A 36 -24.92 -19.85 30.99
C LYS A 36 -24.25 -19.03 32.10
N LEU A 37 -24.74 -19.13 33.34
CA LEU A 37 -24.11 -18.43 34.48
C LEU A 37 -22.76 -19.05 34.86
N PHE A 38 -22.61 -20.36 34.72
CA PHE A 38 -21.31 -21.02 34.90
C PHE A 38 -20.36 -20.81 33.74
N ASP A 39 -20.89 -20.69 32.50
CA ASP A 39 -20.11 -20.39 31.29
C ASP A 39 -19.65 -18.91 31.22
N LEU A 40 -20.32 -17.98 31.90
CA LEU A 40 -19.93 -16.58 31.93
C LEU A 40 -18.49 -16.37 32.43
N ARG A 41 -18.08 -17.08 33.47
CA ARG A 41 -16.70 -16.99 33.98
C ARG A 41 -15.70 -17.56 32.98
N GLY A 42 -16.02 -18.65 32.31
CA GLY A 42 -15.23 -19.22 31.23
C GLY A 42 -15.18 -18.31 30.00
N GLY A 43 -16.30 -17.67 29.65
CA GLY A 43 -16.40 -16.70 28.56
C GLY A 43 -15.54 -15.47 28.80
N ILE A 44 -15.61 -14.87 30.00
CA ILE A 44 -14.77 -13.70 30.37
C ILE A 44 -13.29 -14.06 30.34
N LYS A 45 -12.91 -15.23 30.84
CA LYS A 45 -11.52 -15.69 30.79
C LYS A 45 -11.03 -15.87 29.35
N ARG A 46 -11.84 -16.47 28.47
CA ARG A 46 -11.51 -16.61 27.04
C ARG A 46 -11.35 -15.24 26.38
N GLN A 47 -12.25 -14.29 26.66
CA GLN A 47 -12.13 -12.93 26.11
C GLN A 47 -10.88 -12.21 26.59
N ARG A 48 -10.52 -12.32 27.86
CA ARG A 48 -9.25 -11.77 28.38
C ARG A 48 -8.03 -12.35 27.66
N ILE A 49 -7.99 -13.66 27.50
CA ILE A 49 -6.92 -14.34 26.75
C ILE A 49 -6.90 -13.86 25.29
N GLN A 50 -8.05 -13.60 24.66
CA GLN A 50 -8.10 -13.06 23.31
C GLN A 50 -7.54 -11.62 23.23
N VAL A 51 -7.79 -10.80 24.23
CA VAL A 51 -7.20 -9.46 24.34
C VAL A 51 -5.67 -9.55 24.49
N ASP A 52 -5.19 -10.42 25.39
CA ASP A 52 -3.76 -10.63 25.59
C ASP A 52 -3.08 -11.13 24.30
N ILE A 53 -3.73 -12.06 23.59
CA ILE A 53 -3.25 -12.53 22.28
C ILE A 53 -3.24 -11.39 21.24
N ALA A 54 -4.26 -10.52 21.25
CA ALA A 54 -4.32 -9.39 20.33
C ALA A 54 -3.21 -8.36 20.60
N GLU A 55 -2.90 -8.12 21.88
CA GLU A 55 -1.77 -7.25 22.28
C GLU A 55 -0.42 -7.83 21.86
N LEU A 56 -0.21 -9.13 22.08
CA LEU A 56 1.00 -9.80 21.63
C LEU A 56 1.15 -9.76 20.11
N ARG A 57 0.09 -10.01 19.36
CA ARG A 57 0.08 -9.89 17.88
C ARG A 57 0.39 -8.47 17.42
N LYS A 58 -0.12 -7.46 18.13
CA LYS A 58 0.20 -6.06 17.85
C LYS A 58 1.69 -5.78 18.05
N GLN A 59 2.27 -6.29 19.13
CA GLN A 59 3.71 -6.14 19.39
C GLN A 59 4.54 -6.85 18.31
N GLU A 60 4.20 -8.08 17.98
CA GLU A 60 4.86 -8.86 16.92
C GLU A 60 4.79 -8.14 15.56
N ALA A 61 3.61 -7.63 15.20
CA ALA A 61 3.43 -6.85 13.97
C ALA A 61 4.29 -5.58 13.97
N TYR A 62 4.39 -4.90 15.11
CA TYR A 62 5.20 -3.70 15.24
C TYR A 62 6.70 -3.99 15.14
N GLU A 63 7.17 -5.09 15.73
CA GLU A 63 8.56 -5.53 15.61
C GLU A 63 8.90 -5.97 14.18
N THR A 64 7.99 -6.70 13.55
CA THR A 64 8.13 -7.10 12.14
C THR A 64 8.23 -5.87 11.24
N LEU A 65 7.40 -4.86 11.47
CA LEU A 65 7.44 -3.62 10.71
C LEU A 65 8.78 -2.88 10.88
N LYS A 66 9.30 -2.80 12.11
CA LYS A 66 10.62 -2.21 12.36
C LYS A 66 11.73 -2.92 11.59
N ILE A 67 11.71 -4.25 11.60
CA ILE A 67 12.70 -5.06 10.88
C ILE A 67 12.60 -4.81 9.38
N GLN A 68 11.38 -4.74 8.82
CA GLN A 68 11.16 -4.45 7.41
C GLN A 68 11.69 -3.07 7.02
N ILE A 69 11.41 -2.05 7.83
CA ILE A 69 11.91 -0.68 7.60
C ILE A 69 13.46 -0.67 7.64
N ALA A 70 14.06 -1.30 8.65
CA ALA A 70 15.51 -1.36 8.77
C ALA A 70 16.16 -2.08 7.57
N HIS A 71 15.58 -3.20 7.15
CA HIS A 71 16.05 -3.96 6.00
C HIS A 71 15.94 -3.14 4.71
N LEU A 72 14.81 -2.49 4.49
CA LEU A 72 14.59 -1.64 3.32
C LEU A 72 15.58 -0.46 3.29
N TYR A 73 15.83 0.16 4.44
CA TYR A 73 16.80 1.24 4.56
C TYR A 73 18.21 0.79 4.18
N VAL A 74 18.65 -0.37 4.69
CA VAL A 74 19.98 -0.93 4.34
C VAL A 74 20.06 -1.26 2.85
N GLN A 75 19.00 -1.79 2.25
CA GLN A 75 18.95 -2.05 0.81
C GLN A 75 19.06 -0.77 -0.01
N ILE A 76 18.36 0.29 0.38
CA ILE A 76 18.43 1.60 -0.29
C ILE A 76 19.87 2.12 -0.25
N LEU A 77 20.54 2.10 0.91
CA LEU A 77 21.93 2.54 1.04
C LEU A 77 22.88 1.74 0.13
N SER A 78 22.74 0.42 0.11
CA SER A 78 23.54 -0.45 -0.76
C SER A 78 23.30 -0.17 -2.25
N ASN A 79 22.03 0.07 -2.61
CA ASN A 79 21.68 0.40 -3.99
C ASN A 79 22.18 1.79 -4.42
N ILE A 80 22.22 2.76 -3.52
CA ILE A 80 22.82 4.09 -3.79
C ILE A 80 24.32 3.96 -4.05
N GLU A 81 25.04 3.18 -3.24
CA GLU A 81 26.46 2.92 -3.48
C GLU A 81 26.69 2.22 -4.82
N THR A 82 25.84 1.25 -5.15
CA THR A 82 25.89 0.56 -6.45
C THR A 82 25.57 1.52 -7.60
N LEU A 83 24.65 2.46 -7.42
CA LEU A 83 24.30 3.48 -8.40
C LEU A 83 25.51 4.39 -8.71
N GLN A 84 26.27 4.80 -7.68
CA GLN A 84 27.49 5.59 -7.85
C GLN A 84 28.52 4.83 -8.69
N ARG A 85 28.76 3.56 -8.37
CA ARG A 85 29.68 2.71 -9.16
C ARG A 85 29.18 2.51 -10.58
N SER A 86 27.88 2.37 -10.78
CA SER A 86 27.29 2.26 -12.11
C SER A 86 27.46 3.54 -12.94
N ALA A 87 27.40 4.72 -12.31
CA ALA A 87 27.69 5.99 -12.97
C ALA A 87 29.15 6.09 -13.45
N GLU A 88 30.10 5.61 -12.64
CA GLU A 88 31.51 5.51 -13.02
C GLU A 88 31.70 4.55 -14.21
N ASN A 89 31.02 3.41 -14.20
CA ASN A 89 31.05 2.44 -15.30
C ASN A 89 30.53 3.03 -16.61
N ILE A 90 29.44 3.80 -16.57
CA ILE A 90 28.94 4.53 -17.74
C ILE A 90 30.01 5.45 -18.31
N ALA A 91 30.71 6.21 -17.46
CA ALA A 91 31.78 7.10 -17.91
C ALA A 91 32.90 6.33 -18.60
N LEU A 92 33.28 5.15 -18.06
CA LEU A 92 34.32 4.28 -18.67
C LEU A 92 33.85 3.73 -20.01
N TYR A 93 32.64 3.17 -20.12
CA TYR A 93 32.10 2.64 -21.39
C TYR A 93 31.91 3.72 -22.43
N LYS A 94 31.48 4.91 -22.03
CA LYS A 94 31.37 6.07 -22.92
C LYS A 94 32.74 6.47 -23.48
N GLY A 95 33.76 6.48 -22.61
CA GLY A 95 35.15 6.74 -23.03
C GLY A 95 35.66 5.67 -23.99
N ALA A 96 35.48 4.38 -23.68
CA ALA A 96 35.87 3.26 -24.54
C ALA A 96 35.14 3.32 -25.92
N SER A 97 33.86 3.64 -25.92
CA SER A 97 33.10 3.83 -27.15
C SER A 97 33.63 4.97 -28.02
N ALA A 98 33.97 6.10 -27.40
CA ALA A 98 34.57 7.24 -28.12
C ALA A 98 35.96 6.90 -28.72
N VAL A 99 36.78 6.16 -27.99
CA VAL A 99 38.08 5.68 -28.50
C VAL A 99 37.87 4.70 -29.67
N ALA A 100 36.96 3.74 -29.54
CA ALA A 100 36.65 2.79 -30.61
C ALA A 100 36.16 3.50 -31.90
N GLU A 101 35.32 4.53 -31.76
CA GLU A 101 34.88 5.35 -32.91
C GLU A 101 36.04 6.08 -33.56
N GLN A 102 36.96 6.63 -32.78
CA GLN A 102 38.13 7.32 -33.29
C GLN A 102 39.09 6.36 -34.02
N GLU A 103 39.33 5.17 -33.45
CA GLU A 103 40.14 4.12 -34.06
C GLU A 103 39.55 3.62 -35.36
N TYR A 104 38.20 3.48 -35.41
CA TYR A 104 37.51 3.12 -36.63
C TYR A 104 37.69 4.18 -37.72
N ARG A 105 37.55 5.47 -37.40
CA ARG A 105 37.83 6.58 -38.35
C ARG A 105 39.26 6.53 -38.90
N ASN A 106 40.18 6.12 -38.02
CA ASN A 106 41.60 5.94 -38.38
C ASN A 106 41.89 4.59 -39.08
N ARG A 107 40.87 3.77 -39.37
CA ARG A 107 40.98 2.44 -39.98
C ARG A 107 41.82 1.44 -39.16
N ARG A 108 41.84 1.59 -37.82
CA ARG A 108 42.61 0.73 -36.91
C ARG A 108 41.79 -0.36 -36.27
N THR A 109 40.47 -0.21 -36.26
CA THR A 109 39.55 -1.19 -35.69
C THR A 109 38.38 -1.46 -36.64
N SER A 110 37.64 -2.54 -36.39
CA SER A 110 36.49 -2.96 -37.22
C SER A 110 35.20 -2.27 -36.74
N ILE A 111 34.23 -2.19 -37.65
CA ILE A 111 32.86 -1.72 -37.29
C ILE A 111 32.20 -2.64 -36.25
N HIS A 112 32.57 -3.92 -36.23
CA HIS A 112 32.06 -4.87 -35.25
C HIS A 112 32.54 -4.51 -33.83
N ASP A 113 33.78 -4.06 -33.65
CA ASP A 113 34.31 -3.66 -32.36
C ASP A 113 33.64 -2.37 -31.86
N VAL A 114 33.36 -1.42 -32.77
CA VAL A 114 32.58 -0.21 -32.43
C VAL A 114 31.15 -0.58 -32.01
N ALA A 115 30.51 -1.48 -32.74
CA ALA A 115 29.16 -1.94 -32.39
C ALA A 115 29.14 -2.60 -31.00
N LYS A 116 30.12 -3.44 -30.71
CA LYS A 116 30.25 -4.12 -29.41
C LYS A 116 30.44 -3.13 -28.25
N THR A 117 31.32 -2.11 -28.42
CA THR A 117 31.52 -1.10 -27.36
C THR A 117 30.28 -0.22 -27.18
N LYS A 118 29.55 0.08 -28.25
CA LYS A 118 28.25 0.79 -28.18
C LYS A 118 27.18 -0.01 -27.47
N GLU A 119 27.12 -1.31 -27.71
CA GLU A 119 26.21 -2.21 -27.01
C GLU A 119 26.50 -2.23 -25.51
N GLN A 120 27.79 -2.28 -25.11
CA GLN A 120 28.21 -2.22 -23.71
C GLN A 120 27.85 -0.87 -23.07
N GLU A 121 28.05 0.25 -23.76
CA GLU A 121 27.65 1.58 -23.31
C GLU A 121 26.11 1.64 -23.10
N PHE A 122 25.34 1.11 -24.05
CA PHE A 122 23.89 1.08 -23.95
C PHE A 122 23.42 0.20 -22.79
N ALA A 123 24.00 -1.00 -22.62
CA ALA A 123 23.66 -1.89 -21.51
C ALA A 123 23.95 -1.23 -20.15
N ALA A 124 25.10 -0.57 -20.00
CA ALA A 124 25.43 0.16 -18.77
C ALA A 124 24.46 1.30 -18.46
N ASN A 125 24.02 2.05 -19.47
CA ASN A 125 22.99 3.07 -19.30
C ASN A 125 21.64 2.48 -18.90
N GLN A 126 21.26 1.33 -19.45
CA GLN A 126 20.03 0.63 -19.12
C GLN A 126 20.08 0.13 -17.67
N ASP A 127 21.17 -0.49 -17.26
CA ASP A 127 21.35 -0.97 -15.88
C ASP A 127 21.26 0.17 -14.85
N PHE A 128 21.88 1.31 -15.16
CA PHE A 128 21.77 2.50 -14.33
C PHE A 128 20.33 3.00 -14.21
N ALA A 129 19.59 3.07 -15.31
CA ALA A 129 18.21 3.51 -15.32
C ALA A 129 17.30 2.56 -14.52
N LEU A 130 17.51 1.25 -14.64
CA LEU A 130 16.80 0.23 -13.87
C LEU A 130 17.09 0.35 -12.38
N LEU A 131 18.36 0.50 -12.00
CA LEU A 131 18.76 0.65 -10.61
C LEU A 131 18.19 1.93 -9.99
N ARG A 132 18.21 3.04 -10.74
CA ARG A 132 17.57 4.30 -10.32
C ARG A 132 16.07 4.14 -10.09
N SER A 133 15.39 3.43 -10.99
CA SER A 133 13.97 3.13 -10.84
C SER A 133 13.71 2.28 -9.60
N THR A 134 14.53 1.26 -9.35
CA THR A 134 14.44 0.40 -8.16
C THR A 134 14.61 1.20 -6.87
N ILE A 135 15.57 2.12 -6.81
CA ILE A 135 15.77 2.99 -5.63
C ILE A 135 14.54 3.88 -5.40
N ASN A 136 13.98 4.46 -6.46
CA ASN A 136 12.79 5.30 -6.34
C ASN A 136 11.58 4.49 -5.83
N ASP A 137 11.40 3.27 -6.30
CA ASP A 137 10.35 2.36 -5.83
C ASP A 137 10.53 1.97 -4.36
N GLN A 138 11.77 1.69 -3.95
CA GLN A 138 12.09 1.41 -2.55
C GLN A 138 11.88 2.63 -1.64
N LEU A 139 12.22 3.83 -2.10
CA LEU A 139 11.97 5.07 -1.36
C LEU A 139 10.46 5.33 -1.22
N LEU A 140 9.70 5.12 -2.28
CA LEU A 140 8.23 5.22 -2.23
C LEU A 140 7.64 4.20 -1.26
N THR A 141 8.13 2.97 -1.28
CA THR A 141 7.71 1.93 -0.34
C THR A 141 8.04 2.32 1.10
N LEU A 142 9.22 2.89 1.34
CA LEU A 142 9.62 3.38 2.67
C LEU A 142 8.72 4.53 3.13
N GLU A 143 8.36 5.44 2.25
CA GLU A 143 7.45 6.55 2.51
C GLU A 143 6.05 6.06 2.92
N ILE A 144 5.51 5.08 2.18
CA ILE A 144 4.21 4.47 2.48
C ILE A 144 4.22 3.77 3.85
N ILE A 145 5.24 2.97 4.14
CA ILE A 145 5.34 2.20 5.38
C ILE A 145 5.59 3.10 6.59
N SER A 146 6.43 4.12 6.43
CA SER A 146 6.78 5.06 7.51
C SER A 146 5.75 6.16 7.72
N HIS A 147 4.80 6.33 6.81
CA HIS A 147 3.87 7.47 6.74
C HIS A 147 4.57 8.84 6.82
N THR A 148 5.84 8.90 6.38
CA THR A 148 6.64 10.13 6.41
C THR A 148 6.99 10.51 4.97
N PRO A 149 6.64 11.70 4.49
CA PRO A 149 6.93 12.12 3.13
C PRO A 149 8.46 12.30 2.97
N ILE A 150 9.08 11.43 2.17
CA ILE A 150 10.53 11.44 1.92
C ILE A 150 10.83 12.11 0.58
N LEU A 151 10.08 11.75 -0.46
CA LEU A 151 10.29 12.25 -1.83
C LEU A 151 9.77 13.67 -2.02
N THR A 152 8.69 14.04 -1.35
CA THR A 152 8.09 15.38 -1.45
C THR A 152 9.02 16.47 -0.92
N ILE A 153 9.77 16.18 0.15
CA ILE A 153 10.72 17.15 0.76
C ILE A 153 11.89 17.46 -0.17
N GLN A 154 12.35 16.49 -0.96
CA GLN A 154 13.42 16.73 -1.94
C GLN A 154 12.93 17.48 -3.17
N GLY A 155 11.76 17.10 -3.71
CA GLY A 155 11.18 17.79 -4.86
C GLY A 155 10.83 19.27 -4.60
N GLU A 156 10.32 19.61 -3.41
CA GLU A 156 10.05 21.00 -3.05
C GLU A 156 11.33 21.85 -2.89
N LYS A 157 12.40 21.29 -2.34
CA LYS A 157 13.69 21.99 -2.21
C LYS A 157 14.32 22.25 -3.57
N ASP A 158 14.33 21.24 -4.44
CA ASP A 158 14.91 21.38 -5.79
C ASP A 158 14.12 22.39 -6.65
N VAL A 159 12.79 22.42 -6.53
CA VAL A 159 11.94 23.40 -7.22
C VAL A 159 12.14 24.81 -6.66
N GLN A 160 12.28 24.96 -5.34
CA GLN A 160 12.52 26.27 -4.72
C GLN A 160 13.91 26.81 -5.05
N GLU A 161 14.97 25.97 -5.05
CA GLU A 161 16.33 26.39 -5.42
C GLU A 161 16.41 26.79 -6.89
N THR A 162 15.77 26.04 -7.80
CA THR A 162 15.72 26.40 -9.24
C THR A 162 14.95 27.70 -9.47
N THR A 163 13.84 27.90 -8.78
CA THR A 163 13.03 29.13 -8.92
C THR A 163 13.78 30.34 -8.38
N ILE A 164 14.53 30.21 -7.30
CA ILE A 164 15.35 31.30 -6.72
C ILE A 164 16.49 31.65 -7.66
N GLN A 165 17.17 30.66 -8.25
CA GLN A 165 18.25 30.89 -9.21
C GLN A 165 17.77 31.60 -10.49
N GLU A 166 16.62 31.17 -11.04
CA GLU A 166 16.02 31.84 -12.20
C GLU A 166 15.62 33.28 -11.90
N GLN A 167 15.10 33.57 -10.70
CA GLN A 167 14.75 34.91 -10.29
C GLN A 167 15.98 35.81 -10.11
N GLU A 168 17.08 35.31 -9.57
CA GLU A 168 18.34 36.04 -9.43
C GLU A 168 18.96 36.30 -10.79
N GLU A 169 18.94 35.36 -11.71
CA GLU A 169 19.49 35.53 -13.05
C GLU A 169 18.70 36.58 -13.86
N ASN A 170 17.37 36.53 -13.81
CA ASN A 170 16.50 37.51 -14.41
C ASN A 170 16.74 38.91 -13.82
N LYS A 171 16.97 39.02 -12.51
CA LYS A 171 17.28 40.31 -11.84
C LYS A 171 18.65 40.84 -12.20
N ARG A 172 19.62 39.96 -12.50
CA ARG A 172 20.96 40.35 -13.02
C ARG A 172 20.89 40.80 -14.46
N LEU A 173 20.05 40.19 -15.28
CA LEU A 173 19.86 40.54 -16.68
C LEU A 173 19.12 41.89 -16.84
N SER A 174 18.11 42.20 -16.01
CA SER A 174 17.42 43.46 -16.01
C SER A 174 18.35 44.64 -15.61
N LYS A 175 19.15 44.44 -14.55
CA LYS A 175 20.13 45.44 -14.12
C LYS A 175 21.25 45.72 -15.14
N LYS A 176 21.54 44.77 -16.06
CA LYS A 176 22.50 44.95 -17.15
C LYS A 176 21.89 45.71 -18.32
N LYS A 177 20.55 45.68 -18.51
CA LYS A 177 19.86 46.46 -19.55
C LYS A 177 19.75 47.91 -19.15
N ASP A 178 19.40 48.22 -17.89
CA ASP A 178 19.27 49.58 -17.37
C ASP A 178 20.62 50.34 -17.29
N LYS A 179 21.77 49.68 -17.42
CA LYS A 179 23.11 50.32 -17.44
C LYS A 179 23.62 50.59 -18.85
N LYS A 180 22.88 50.23 -19.89
CA LYS A 180 23.27 50.40 -21.29
C LYS A 180 22.45 51.50 -22.02
N GLU A 181 21.42 52.02 -21.35
CA GLU A 181 20.75 53.27 -21.70
C GLU A 181 21.35 54.45 -20.91
#